data_cc067fbf800ccbd076f5a87eb78bad77
#
_entry.id   cc067fbf800ccbd076f5a87eb78bad77
#
_cell.length_a   1.000
_cell.length_b   1.000
_cell.length_c   1.000
_cell.angle_alpha   90.00
_cell.angle_beta   90.00
_cell.angle_gamma   90.00
#
_symmetry.space_group_name_H-M   'P 1'
#
loop_
_entity.id
_entity.type
_entity.pdbx_description
1 polymer ?
#
loop_
_entity_poly.entity_id
_entity_poly.type
_entity_poly.pdbx_seq_one_letter_code
_entity_poly.pdbx_strand_id
1 'polypeptide(L)'
;MVSMYHAGNRELQEHFGATALADRLVEKLRRDKFKDEDKALIESVGFFFVATADGECRPDCSFKGGVPGFVRVIAPDLLVFPDYDGNGMFKSLGNIKVNPTSACLHEIARRGDLLWR
;
A
#
# COMPACT_ATOMS: atom_id res chain seq x y z
N MET A 1 -6.72 16.17 7.41
CA MET A 1 -6.39 14.97 6.62
C MET A 1 -6.86 15.18 5.19
N VAL A 2 -6.01 14.91 4.22
CA VAL A 2 -6.38 15.02 2.81
C VAL A 2 -7.47 14.00 2.48
N SER A 3 -8.46 14.40 1.68
CA SER A 3 -9.52 13.50 1.24
C SER A 3 -8.94 12.29 0.49
N MET A 4 -9.48 11.11 0.76
CA MET A 4 -9.14 9.90 0.00
C MET A 4 -9.72 9.96 -1.42
N TYR A 5 -10.82 10.68 -1.60
CA TYR A 5 -11.55 10.72 -2.85
C TYR A 5 -11.33 12.04 -3.59
N HIS A 6 -10.95 11.94 -4.85
CA HIS A 6 -10.90 13.08 -5.77
C HIS A 6 -12.20 13.21 -6.56
N ALA A 7 -12.30 14.25 -7.40
CA ALA A 7 -13.52 14.56 -8.15
C ALA A 7 -14.06 13.39 -8.98
N GLY A 8 -13.20 12.63 -9.64
CA GLY A 8 -13.62 11.48 -10.45
C GLY A 8 -14.24 10.36 -9.61
N ASN A 9 -13.71 10.11 -8.40
CA ASN A 9 -14.33 9.15 -7.49
C ASN A 9 -15.72 9.64 -7.06
N ARG A 10 -15.83 10.91 -6.70
CA ARG A 10 -17.09 11.50 -6.24
C ARG A 10 -18.15 11.49 -7.33
N GLU A 11 -17.81 11.80 -8.56
CA GLU A 11 -18.71 11.71 -9.71
C GLU A 11 -19.33 10.33 -9.84
N LEU A 12 -18.53 9.27 -9.79
CA LEU A 12 -19.01 7.89 -9.89
C LEU A 12 -19.83 7.47 -8.66
N GLN A 13 -19.43 7.90 -7.46
CA GLN A 13 -20.19 7.63 -6.23
C GLN A 13 -21.60 8.26 -6.30
N GLU A 14 -21.70 9.47 -6.79
CA GLU A 14 -22.98 10.16 -7.01
C GLU A 14 -23.82 9.43 -8.07
N HIS A 15 -23.20 9.10 -9.20
CA HIS A 15 -23.86 8.40 -10.29
C HIS A 15 -24.49 7.07 -9.84
N PHE A 16 -23.79 6.32 -9.01
CA PHE A 16 -24.24 5.01 -8.50
C PHE A 16 -24.91 5.07 -7.12
N GLY A 17 -25.16 6.23 -6.58
CA GLY A 17 -25.81 6.39 -5.27
C GLY A 17 -24.99 5.85 -4.09
N ALA A 18 -23.66 5.82 -4.19
CA ALA A 18 -22.77 5.20 -3.23
C ALA A 18 -22.03 6.19 -2.32
N THR A 19 -22.33 7.48 -2.37
CA THR A 19 -21.60 8.52 -1.63
C THR A 19 -21.63 8.28 -0.12
N ALA A 20 -22.79 7.99 0.44
CA ALA A 20 -22.92 7.74 1.88
C ALA A 20 -22.17 6.47 2.32
N LEU A 21 -22.17 5.43 1.51
CA LEU A 21 -21.39 4.22 1.78
C LEU A 21 -19.89 4.51 1.73
N ALA A 22 -19.44 5.24 0.72
CA ALA A 22 -18.04 5.62 0.56
C ALA A 22 -17.54 6.43 1.77
N ASP A 23 -18.33 7.38 2.24
CA ASP A 23 -18.00 8.19 3.42
C ASP A 23 -17.87 7.33 4.68
N ARG A 24 -18.80 6.39 4.90
CA ARG A 24 -18.73 5.47 6.04
C ARG A 24 -17.51 4.54 5.97
N LEU A 25 -17.14 4.10 4.78
CA LEU A 25 -15.96 3.24 4.61
C LEU A 25 -14.68 3.99 4.96
N VAL A 26 -14.55 5.26 4.57
CA VAL A 26 -13.39 6.09 4.97
C VAL A 26 -13.31 6.22 6.49
N GLU A 27 -14.42 6.54 7.14
CA GLU A 27 -14.44 6.68 8.60
C GLU A 27 -14.01 5.41 9.33
N LYS A 28 -14.43 4.25 8.82
CA LYS A 28 -14.17 2.96 9.48
C LYS A 28 -12.82 2.36 9.14
N LEU A 29 -12.34 2.52 7.90
CA LEU A 29 -11.23 1.75 7.38
C LEU A 29 -9.95 2.56 7.23
N ARG A 30 -10.05 3.87 6.99
CA ARG A 30 -8.85 4.69 6.79
C ARG A 30 -8.12 4.91 8.10
N ARG A 31 -6.83 4.65 8.08
CA ARG A 31 -5.93 4.84 9.21
C ARG A 31 -4.63 5.46 8.73
N ASP A 32 -4.00 6.23 9.59
CA ASP A 32 -2.68 6.82 9.39
C ASP A 32 -1.60 6.15 10.25
N LYS A 33 -2.00 5.16 11.04
CA LYS A 33 -1.11 4.39 11.91
C LYS A 33 -1.42 2.91 11.86
N PHE A 34 -0.40 2.10 12.02
CA PHE A 34 -0.54 0.66 12.14
C PHE A 34 -1.09 0.29 13.52
N LYS A 35 -2.04 -0.63 13.54
CA LYS A 35 -2.45 -1.32 14.75
C LYS A 35 -1.52 -2.51 15.02
N ASP A 36 -1.58 -3.07 16.22
CA ASP A 36 -0.81 -4.27 16.57
C ASP A 36 -1.11 -5.45 15.64
N GLU A 37 -2.37 -5.60 15.23
CA GLU A 37 -2.81 -6.63 14.28
C GLU A 37 -2.19 -6.43 12.89
N ASP A 38 -2.09 -5.18 12.44
CA ASP A 38 -1.45 -4.85 11.16
C ASP A 38 0.04 -5.20 11.19
N LYS A 39 0.71 -4.84 12.29
CA LYS A 39 2.12 -5.16 12.49
C LYS A 39 2.34 -6.68 12.50
N ALA A 40 1.53 -7.41 13.25
CA ALA A 40 1.63 -8.87 13.32
C ALA A 40 1.44 -9.50 11.95
N LEU A 41 0.50 -8.99 11.16
CA LEU A 41 0.23 -9.43 9.81
C LEU A 41 1.42 -9.17 8.87
N ILE A 42 1.85 -7.92 8.81
CA ILE A 42 2.93 -7.48 7.92
C ILE A 42 4.22 -8.25 8.22
N GLU A 43 4.55 -8.45 9.49
CA GLU A 43 5.77 -9.15 9.90
C GLU A 43 5.67 -10.68 9.77
N SER A 44 4.49 -11.23 9.51
CA SER A 44 4.28 -12.67 9.34
C SER A 44 4.41 -13.18 7.92
N VAL A 45 4.33 -12.31 6.92
CA VAL A 45 4.33 -12.69 5.51
C VAL A 45 5.73 -12.69 4.92
N GLY A 46 5.93 -13.55 3.91
CA GLY A 46 7.20 -13.68 3.18
C GLY A 46 7.21 -12.93 1.85
N PHE A 47 6.18 -12.16 1.54
CA PHE A 47 6.14 -11.37 0.32
C PHE A 47 5.11 -10.23 0.42
N PHE A 48 5.26 -9.27 -0.47
CA PHE A 48 4.27 -8.23 -0.72
C PHE A 48 4.45 -7.68 -2.14
N PHE A 49 3.49 -6.90 -2.59
CA PHE A 49 3.60 -6.16 -3.84
C PHE A 49 3.82 -4.68 -3.54
N VAL A 50 4.72 -4.06 -4.27
CA VAL A 50 4.93 -2.61 -4.23
C VAL A 50 4.56 -2.00 -5.57
N ALA A 51 3.69 -1.01 -5.54
CA ALA A 51 3.35 -0.20 -6.69
C ALA A 51 4.13 1.11 -6.62
N THR A 52 4.75 1.48 -7.72
CA THR A 52 5.53 2.71 -7.86
C THR A 52 5.17 3.37 -9.19
N ALA A 53 5.55 4.61 -9.36
CA ALA A 53 5.47 5.29 -10.65
C ALA A 53 6.74 6.10 -10.88
N ASP A 54 7.10 6.28 -12.15
CA ASP A 54 8.22 7.15 -12.50
C ASP A 54 7.82 8.63 -12.55
N GLY A 55 8.74 9.49 -12.95
CA GLY A 55 8.48 10.93 -13.04
C GLY A 55 7.44 11.33 -14.09
N GLU A 56 7.07 10.43 -14.99
CA GLU A 56 6.04 10.62 -16.01
C GLU A 56 4.73 9.91 -15.65
N CYS A 57 4.58 9.48 -14.39
CA CYS A 57 3.41 8.77 -13.89
C CYS A 57 3.17 7.40 -14.53
N ARG A 58 4.20 6.76 -15.11
CA ARG A 58 4.10 5.39 -15.61
C ARG A 58 4.15 4.42 -14.44
N PRO A 59 3.09 3.61 -14.23
CA PRO A 59 3.03 2.74 -13.07
C PRO A 59 3.84 1.46 -13.25
N ASP A 60 4.28 0.91 -12.12
CA ASP A 60 4.91 -0.39 -12.03
C ASP A 60 4.41 -1.11 -10.78
N CYS A 61 4.30 -2.42 -10.85
CA CYS A 61 3.96 -3.26 -9.70
C CYS A 61 4.97 -4.39 -9.61
N SER A 62 5.63 -4.51 -8.48
CA SER A 62 6.72 -5.46 -8.27
C SER A 62 6.45 -6.37 -7.08
N PHE A 63 6.69 -7.66 -7.27
CA PHE A 63 6.73 -8.64 -6.20
C PHE A 63 8.02 -8.47 -5.39
N LYS A 64 7.88 -8.41 -4.08
CA LYS A 64 9.01 -8.39 -3.13
C LYS A 64 8.87 -9.57 -2.19
N GLY A 65 9.87 -10.44 -2.16
CA GLY A 65 9.88 -11.63 -1.32
C GLY A 65 11.09 -11.71 -0.42
N GLY A 66 10.93 -12.44 0.66
CA GLY A 66 11.97 -12.69 1.63
C GLY A 66 11.53 -13.72 2.68
N VAL A 67 12.37 -13.94 3.66
CA VAL A 67 12.00 -14.77 4.81
C VAL A 67 10.89 -14.04 5.58
N PRO A 68 9.84 -14.73 6.08
CA PRO A 68 8.83 -14.11 6.91
C PRO A 68 9.46 -13.26 8.02
N GLY A 69 8.97 -12.01 8.17
CA GLY A 69 9.57 -11.02 9.05
C GLY A 69 10.59 -10.11 8.37
N PHE A 70 10.83 -10.25 7.07
CA PHE A 70 11.74 -9.34 6.35
C PHE A 70 11.18 -7.91 6.24
N VAL A 71 9.87 -7.74 6.29
CA VAL A 71 9.23 -6.43 6.44
C VAL A 71 8.96 -6.18 7.92
N ARG A 72 9.38 -5.04 8.42
CA ARG A 72 9.23 -4.66 9.83
C ARG A 72 8.51 -3.34 9.99
N VAL A 73 7.60 -3.29 10.94
CA VAL A 73 6.96 -2.05 11.39
C VAL A 73 7.76 -1.53 12.58
N ILE A 74 8.53 -0.48 12.39
CA ILE A 74 9.46 0.05 13.40
C ILE A 74 8.93 1.29 14.13
N ALA A 75 7.82 1.85 13.65
CA ALA A 75 7.10 2.95 14.28
C ALA A 75 5.62 2.85 13.90
N PRO A 76 4.72 3.58 14.56
CA PRO A 76 3.30 3.51 14.26
C PRO A 76 2.92 3.84 12.81
N ASP A 77 3.76 4.56 12.10
CA ASP A 77 3.54 5.01 10.73
C ASP A 77 4.72 4.68 9.79
N LEU A 78 5.62 3.80 10.20
CA LEU A 78 6.83 3.50 9.45
C LEU A 78 7.08 2.00 9.38
N LEU A 79 7.12 1.47 8.15
CA LEU A 79 7.63 0.14 7.88
C LEU A 79 8.93 0.22 7.08
N VAL A 80 9.76 -0.79 7.21
CA VAL A 80 11.02 -0.93 6.47
C VAL A 80 11.13 -2.34 5.93
N PHE A 81 11.77 -2.46 4.79
CA PHE A 81 12.14 -3.76 4.21
C PHE A 81 13.48 -3.66 3.49
N PRO A 82 14.26 -4.75 3.48
CA PRO A 82 15.50 -4.77 2.72
C PRO A 82 15.19 -4.82 1.21
N ASP A 83 16.01 -4.17 0.42
CA ASP A 83 15.98 -4.30 -1.03
C ASP A 83 17.01 -5.35 -1.43
N TYR A 84 16.53 -6.56 -1.70
CA TYR A 84 17.40 -7.64 -2.14
C TYR A 84 17.77 -7.44 -3.62
N ASP A 85 19.01 -7.76 -3.94
CA ASP A 85 19.46 -7.78 -5.32
C ASP A 85 18.67 -8.86 -6.08
N GLY A 86 17.99 -8.43 -7.13
CA GLY A 86 17.16 -9.29 -7.96
C GLY A 86 17.68 -9.34 -9.39
N ASN A 87 16.93 -8.74 -10.31
CA ASN A 87 17.23 -8.79 -11.75
C ASN A 87 18.18 -7.69 -12.24
N GLY A 88 18.68 -6.85 -11.36
CA GLY A 88 19.58 -5.75 -11.72
C GLY A 88 18.90 -4.54 -12.38
N MET A 89 17.60 -4.56 -12.55
CA MET A 89 16.88 -3.44 -13.18
C MET A 89 16.64 -2.26 -12.24
N PHE A 90 16.57 -2.52 -10.93
CA PHE A 90 16.31 -1.50 -9.91
C PHE A 90 15.09 -0.63 -10.20
N LYS A 91 14.07 -1.21 -10.80
CA LYS A 91 12.94 -0.45 -11.32
C LYS A 91 12.13 0.22 -10.21
N SER A 92 11.80 -0.50 -9.14
CA SER A 92 11.09 0.06 -8.00
C SER A 92 11.89 1.16 -7.30
N LEU A 93 13.17 0.91 -7.00
CA LEU A 93 14.04 1.90 -6.36
C LEU A 93 14.28 3.11 -7.26
N GLY A 94 14.50 2.89 -8.55
CA GLY A 94 14.65 3.97 -9.52
C GLY A 94 13.42 4.85 -9.58
N ASN A 95 12.24 4.26 -9.58
CA ASN A 95 10.98 5.00 -9.54
C ASN A 95 10.85 5.80 -8.25
N ILE A 96 11.12 5.19 -7.09
CA ILE A 96 11.04 5.85 -5.78
C ILE A 96 12.03 7.01 -5.68
N LYS A 97 13.19 6.90 -6.30
CA LYS A 97 14.19 7.97 -6.31
C LYS A 97 13.67 9.24 -6.99
N VAL A 98 12.89 9.12 -8.04
CA VAL A 98 12.34 10.27 -8.78
C VAL A 98 10.91 10.61 -8.38
N ASN A 99 10.16 9.65 -7.84
CA ASN A 99 8.81 9.81 -7.36
C ASN A 99 8.62 8.92 -6.12
N PRO A 100 8.74 9.47 -4.91
CA PRO A 100 8.65 8.67 -3.69
C PRO A 100 7.25 8.18 -3.34
N THR A 101 6.22 8.60 -4.06
CA THR A 101 4.86 8.11 -3.85
C THR A 101 4.77 6.65 -4.30
N SER A 102 4.44 5.77 -3.37
CA SER A 102 4.32 4.34 -3.61
C SER A 102 3.20 3.74 -2.77
N ALA A 103 2.79 2.55 -3.11
CA ALA A 103 1.83 1.78 -2.34
C ALA A 103 2.32 0.35 -2.14
N CYS A 104 2.12 -0.20 -0.96
CA CYS A 104 2.41 -1.60 -0.65
C CYS A 104 1.10 -2.35 -0.43
N LEU A 105 0.98 -3.49 -1.08
CA LEU A 105 -0.13 -4.40 -0.88
C LEU A 105 0.35 -5.66 -0.17
N HIS A 106 -0.16 -5.87 1.04
CA HIS A 106 0.05 -7.10 1.80
C HIS A 106 -1.26 -7.88 1.80
N GLU A 107 -1.24 -9.05 1.18
CA GLU A 107 -2.40 -9.93 1.14
C GLU A 107 -2.15 -11.15 2.02
N ILE A 108 -3.14 -11.49 2.82
CA ILE A 108 -3.21 -12.81 3.43
C ILE A 108 -4.28 -13.61 2.74
N ALA A 109 -3.88 -14.68 2.08
CA ALA A 109 -4.76 -15.61 1.39
C ALA A 109 -5.83 -16.26 2.29
N ARG A 110 -5.76 -16.09 3.59
CA ARG A 110 -6.67 -16.74 4.54
C ARG A 110 -7.79 -15.86 5.11
N ARG A 111 -7.77 -14.54 4.92
CA ARG A 111 -8.77 -13.65 5.54
C ARG A 111 -9.37 -12.57 4.65
N GLY A 112 -8.89 -12.39 3.44
CA GLY A 112 -9.42 -11.36 2.54
C GLY A 112 -9.22 -9.91 3.02
N ASP A 113 -8.36 -9.71 4.01
CA ASP A 113 -8.07 -8.37 4.51
C ASP A 113 -6.96 -7.74 3.68
N LEU A 114 -7.29 -6.67 2.98
CA LEU A 114 -6.35 -5.87 2.21
C LEU A 114 -5.89 -4.69 3.05
N LEU A 115 -4.58 -4.56 3.22
CA LEU A 115 -3.97 -3.40 3.86
C LEU A 115 -3.40 -2.49 2.77
N TRP A 116 -3.88 -1.25 2.75
CA TRP A 116 -3.40 -0.21 1.85
C TRP A 116 -2.62 0.84 2.62
N ARG A 117 -1.52 1.21 2.05
CA ARG A 117 -0.81 2.38 2.48
C ARG A 117 -0.34 3.25 1.32
#